data_5dadf7b6fb9d51e16804e060870fb8c8
#
_entry.id   5dadf7b6fb9d51e16804e060870fb8c8
#
_cell.length_a   1.000
_cell.length_b   1.000
_cell.length_c   1.000
_cell.angle_alpha   90.00
_cell.angle_beta   90.00
_cell.angle_gamma   90.00
#
_symmetry.space_group_name_H-M   'P 1'
#
loop_
_entity.id
_entity.type
_entity.pdbx_description
1 polymer ?
#
loop_
_entity_poly.entity_id
_entity_poly.type
_entity_poly.pdbx_seq_one_letter_code
_entity_poly.pdbx_strand_id
1 'polypeptide(L)'
;MFDVVILTDSRYIAPKKKDWYINQVLLEDKILQNALENKGLKVCRKNWANKNFNWRLCKYAIFRSTWDYFEKFDEFFTWIKNTEKKTNFINSSNIIKWNIDKNYLKYLENKTINITPTIFINKKETTLKKLLKLTKWKEAVIKPAISGAARHTYRINNKNYAKYESIFQKLIKK
;
A
#
# COMPACT_ATOMS: atom_id res chain seq x y z
N MET A 1 19.60 12.00 17.46
CA MET A 1 18.14 11.90 17.28
C MET A 1 17.77 12.60 15.98
N PHE A 2 16.86 12.03 15.18
CA PHE A 2 16.34 12.63 13.94
C PHE A 2 14.99 13.27 14.20
N ASP A 3 14.73 14.42 13.57
CA ASP A 3 13.40 15.02 13.62
C ASP A 3 12.46 14.26 12.69
N VAL A 4 12.93 13.90 11.48
CA VAL A 4 12.12 13.20 10.48
C VAL A 4 12.90 12.04 9.87
N VAL A 5 12.24 10.89 9.76
CA VAL A 5 12.70 9.75 8.96
C VAL A 5 11.75 9.56 7.77
N ILE A 6 12.29 9.63 6.56
CA ILE A 6 11.58 9.33 5.33
C ILE A 6 11.61 7.81 5.12
N LEU A 7 10.44 7.19 5.16
CA LEU A 7 10.29 5.74 5.03
C LEU A 7 10.24 5.32 3.57
N THR A 8 11.01 4.31 3.24
CA THR A 8 11.04 3.66 1.93
C THR A 8 11.14 2.15 2.09
N ASP A 9 11.10 1.38 1.03
CA ASP A 9 11.50 -0.03 1.05
C ASP A 9 12.97 -0.22 0.67
N SER A 10 13.46 -1.45 0.79
CA SER A 10 14.88 -1.77 0.58
C SER A 10 15.37 -1.47 -0.83
N ARG A 11 14.51 -1.52 -1.83
CA ARG A 11 14.84 -1.29 -3.25
C ARG A 11 15.37 0.12 -3.51
N TYR A 12 14.93 1.10 -2.70
CA TYR A 12 15.25 2.52 -2.90
C TYR A 12 16.25 3.09 -1.88
N ILE A 13 16.79 2.29 -0.95
CA ILE A 13 17.80 2.77 0.01
C ILE A 13 19.16 3.01 -0.67
N ALA A 14 19.68 1.97 -1.34
CA ALA A 14 20.94 2.02 -2.09
C ALA A 14 20.85 1.12 -3.32
N PRO A 15 20.09 1.52 -4.35
CA PRO A 15 19.89 0.68 -5.52
C PRO A 15 21.20 0.50 -6.29
N LYS A 16 21.54 -0.77 -6.59
CA LYS A 16 22.76 -1.11 -7.39
C LYS A 16 22.65 -0.65 -8.84
N LYS A 17 21.45 -0.69 -9.40
CA LYS A 17 21.13 -0.18 -10.75
C LYS A 17 20.07 0.89 -10.62
N LYS A 18 20.21 1.97 -11.37
CA LYS A 18 19.27 3.10 -11.38
C LYS A 18 18.76 3.27 -12.80
N ASP A 19 17.50 2.95 -12.99
CA ASP A 19 16.76 3.32 -14.20
C ASP A 19 16.07 4.68 -14.00
N TRP A 20 15.35 5.14 -15.02
CA TRP A 20 14.61 6.39 -14.95
C TRP A 20 13.62 6.43 -13.79
N TYR A 21 12.88 5.34 -13.57
CA TYR A 21 11.85 5.27 -12.52
C TYR A 21 12.46 5.35 -11.11
N ILE A 22 13.51 4.58 -10.86
CA ILE A 22 14.23 4.62 -9.57
C ILE A 22 14.80 6.03 -9.34
N ASN A 23 15.35 6.68 -10.37
CA ASN A 23 15.86 8.03 -10.25
C ASN A 23 14.77 9.05 -9.87
N GLN A 24 13.52 8.91 -10.39
CA GLN A 24 12.41 9.77 -9.99
C GLN A 24 12.06 9.57 -8.51
N VAL A 25 11.97 8.33 -8.02
CA VAL A 25 11.70 8.04 -6.61
C VAL A 25 12.77 8.63 -5.70
N LEU A 26 14.05 8.48 -6.08
CA LEU A 26 15.17 9.06 -5.32
C LEU A 26 15.16 10.58 -5.34
N LEU A 27 14.81 11.18 -6.47
CA LEU A 27 14.73 12.64 -6.63
C LEU A 27 13.60 13.23 -5.76
N GLU A 28 12.40 12.62 -5.78
CA GLU A 28 11.28 13.06 -4.93
C GLU A 28 11.64 13.01 -3.44
N ASP A 29 12.24 11.91 -2.99
CA ASP A 29 12.69 11.78 -1.60
C ASP A 29 13.77 12.82 -1.26
N LYS A 30 14.67 13.11 -2.20
CA LYS A 30 15.75 14.12 -2.01
C LYS A 30 15.19 15.53 -1.94
N ILE A 31 14.20 15.87 -2.77
CA ILE A 31 13.50 17.16 -2.73
C ILE A 31 12.85 17.35 -1.36
N LEU A 32 12.11 16.34 -0.87
CA LEU A 32 11.50 16.39 0.45
C LEU A 32 12.53 16.53 1.55
N GLN A 33 13.60 15.73 1.51
CA GLN A 33 14.70 15.80 2.48
C GLN A 33 15.31 17.19 2.52
N ASN A 34 15.68 17.75 1.38
CA ASN A 34 16.29 19.10 1.29
C ASN A 34 15.33 20.18 1.83
N ALA A 35 14.04 20.10 1.49
CA ALA A 35 13.04 21.05 1.97
C ALA A 35 12.92 21.06 3.51
N LEU A 36 12.99 19.88 4.12
CA LEU A 36 12.95 19.73 5.58
C LEU A 36 14.29 20.19 6.23
N GLU A 37 15.42 19.82 5.63
CA GLU A 37 16.76 20.23 6.11
C GLU A 37 16.93 21.75 6.04
N ASN A 38 16.43 22.41 5.00
CA ASN A 38 16.41 23.87 4.87
C ASN A 38 15.56 24.58 5.95
N LYS A 39 14.67 23.84 6.62
CA LYS A 39 13.94 24.30 7.82
C LYS A 39 14.66 23.98 9.13
N GLY A 40 15.91 23.52 9.08
CA GLY A 40 16.73 23.19 10.25
C GLY A 40 16.45 21.82 10.86
N LEU A 41 15.67 20.96 10.19
CA LEU A 41 15.33 19.63 10.70
C LEU A 41 16.43 18.61 10.37
N LYS A 42 16.71 17.70 11.29
CA LYS A 42 17.60 16.56 11.09
C LYS A 42 16.82 15.42 10.42
N VAL A 43 17.14 15.14 9.16
CA VAL A 43 16.41 14.18 8.33
C VAL A 43 17.27 13.00 7.90
N CYS A 44 16.71 11.82 7.81
CA CYS A 44 17.33 10.69 7.13
C CYS A 44 16.30 9.81 6.42
N ARG A 45 16.79 8.99 5.48
CA ARG A 45 15.96 7.95 4.82
C ARG A 45 16.26 6.59 5.44
N LYS A 46 15.23 5.79 5.68
CA LYS A 46 15.35 4.42 6.21
C LYS A 46 14.38 3.47 5.52
N ASN A 47 14.84 2.24 5.32
CA ASN A 47 13.94 1.14 5.04
C ASN A 47 13.06 0.88 6.28
N TRP A 48 11.73 0.84 6.09
CA TRP A 48 10.81 0.54 7.18
C TRP A 48 11.12 -0.80 7.86
N ALA A 49 11.57 -1.82 7.11
CA ALA A 49 11.94 -3.14 7.63
C ALA A 49 13.35 -3.20 8.27
N ASN A 50 14.02 -2.07 8.50
CA ASN A 50 15.35 -2.07 9.10
C ASN A 50 15.28 -2.44 10.59
N LYS A 51 15.67 -3.68 10.91
CA LYS A 51 15.67 -4.21 12.29
C LYS A 51 16.72 -3.58 13.19
N ASN A 52 17.79 -3.00 12.61
CA ASN A 52 18.91 -2.39 13.36
C ASN A 52 18.67 -0.91 13.68
N PHE A 53 17.60 -0.30 13.17
CA PHE A 53 17.31 1.10 13.44
C PHE A 53 16.46 1.25 14.71
N ASN A 54 16.96 2.02 15.66
CA ASN A 54 16.21 2.33 16.87
C ASN A 54 15.20 3.46 16.58
N TRP A 55 13.93 3.09 16.42
CA TRP A 55 12.83 4.01 16.11
C TRP A 55 12.56 5.06 17.21
N ARG A 56 13.06 4.88 18.43
CA ARG A 56 13.01 5.91 19.48
C ARG A 56 13.90 7.12 19.21
N LEU A 57 14.85 6.98 18.26
CA LEU A 57 15.71 8.07 17.80
C LEU A 57 15.07 8.94 16.71
N CYS A 58 13.79 8.75 16.42
CA CYS A 58 13.03 9.46 15.41
C CYS A 58 11.78 10.09 16.04
N LYS A 59 11.56 11.39 15.83
CA LYS A 59 10.35 12.07 16.29
C LYS A 59 9.16 11.78 15.38
N TYR A 60 9.37 11.88 14.05
CA TYR A 60 8.35 11.66 13.03
C TYR A 60 8.85 10.75 11.92
N ALA A 61 8.02 9.82 11.48
CA ALA A 61 8.30 8.97 10.33
C ALA A 61 7.25 9.20 9.23
N ILE A 62 7.70 9.59 8.03
CA ILE A 62 6.86 9.90 6.87
C ILE A 62 6.88 8.73 5.90
N PHE A 63 5.71 8.18 5.59
CA PHE A 63 5.56 7.14 4.57
C PHE A 63 5.70 7.73 3.17
N ARG A 64 6.64 7.20 2.40
CA ARG A 64 6.86 7.57 1.00
C ARG A 64 6.81 6.33 0.12
N SER A 65 7.91 5.74 -0.21
CA SER A 65 8.04 4.63 -1.16
C SER A 65 8.13 3.26 -0.45
N THR A 66 7.22 2.98 0.50
CA THR A 66 7.13 1.71 1.23
C THR A 66 6.31 0.65 0.45
N TRP A 67 6.52 0.57 -0.86
CA TRP A 67 5.61 -0.13 -1.78
C TRP A 67 5.74 -1.64 -1.81
N ASP A 68 6.60 -2.23 -0.99
CA ASP A 68 6.68 -3.68 -0.76
C ASP A 68 5.77 -4.17 0.38
N TYR A 69 5.03 -3.27 1.04
CA TYR A 69 4.19 -3.58 2.20
C TYR A 69 3.17 -4.70 1.94
N PHE A 70 2.61 -4.77 0.75
CA PHE A 70 1.61 -5.78 0.41
C PHE A 70 2.22 -7.17 0.14
N GLU A 71 3.50 -7.25 -0.13
CA GLU A 71 4.25 -8.52 -0.26
C GLU A 71 4.67 -9.06 1.10
N LYS A 72 4.86 -8.17 2.07
CA LYS A 72 5.30 -8.45 3.45
C LYS A 72 4.28 -7.95 4.47
N PHE A 73 2.97 -8.17 4.19
CA PHE A 73 1.90 -7.51 4.91
C PHE A 73 1.95 -7.74 6.41
N ASP A 74 2.11 -8.98 6.86
CA ASP A 74 2.13 -9.32 8.30
C ASP A 74 3.34 -8.69 9.01
N GLU A 75 4.51 -8.68 8.35
CA GLU A 75 5.72 -8.01 8.84
C GLU A 75 5.50 -6.50 8.95
N PHE A 76 4.94 -5.89 7.90
CA PHE A 76 4.68 -4.45 7.86
C PHE A 76 3.65 -4.03 8.92
N PHE A 77 2.56 -4.78 9.04
CA PHE A 77 1.52 -4.49 10.02
C PHE A 77 2.01 -4.65 11.46
N THR A 78 2.81 -5.68 11.71
CA THR A 78 3.48 -5.89 13.01
C THR A 78 4.47 -4.76 13.32
N TRP A 79 5.25 -4.34 12.31
CA TRP A 79 6.16 -3.22 12.44
C TRP A 79 5.44 -1.92 12.77
N ILE A 80 4.32 -1.60 12.11
CA ILE A 80 3.49 -0.42 12.44
C ILE A 80 3.08 -0.45 13.92
N LYS A 81 2.49 -1.58 14.40
CA LYS A 81 2.03 -1.73 15.78
C LYS A 81 3.14 -1.51 16.81
N ASN A 82 4.35 -1.95 16.50
CA ASN A 82 5.49 -1.86 17.39
C ASN A 82 6.16 -0.48 17.34
N THR A 83 6.10 0.18 16.19
CA THR A 83 6.81 1.43 15.91
C THR A 83 5.97 2.65 16.29
N GLU A 84 4.65 2.59 16.17
CA GLU A 84 3.74 3.68 16.62
C GLU A 84 3.88 4.03 18.10
N LYS A 85 4.40 3.10 18.92
CA LYS A 85 4.71 3.31 20.34
C LYS A 85 6.04 4.04 20.57
N LYS A 86 6.82 4.28 19.53
CA LYS A 86 8.21 4.77 19.57
C LYS A 86 8.40 6.08 18.83
N THR A 87 7.59 6.33 17.80
CA THR A 87 7.65 7.50 16.92
C THR A 87 6.26 7.88 16.42
N ASN A 88 6.09 9.11 15.99
CA ASN A 88 4.83 9.58 15.40
C ASN A 88 4.83 9.35 13.89
N PHE A 89 3.81 8.73 13.36
CA PHE A 89 3.66 8.54 11.91
C PHE A 89 2.95 9.72 11.24
N ILE A 90 3.35 10.04 10.03
CA ILE A 90 2.69 10.93 9.09
C ILE A 90 2.40 10.12 7.79
N ASN A 91 1.13 9.78 7.48
CA ASN A 91 -0.10 9.99 8.26
C ASN A 91 -0.11 9.16 9.55
N SER A 92 -1.09 9.40 10.44
CA SER A 92 -1.22 8.66 11.69
C SER A 92 -1.40 7.15 11.47
N SER A 93 -0.96 6.35 12.44
CA SER A 93 -1.09 4.89 12.38
C SER A 93 -2.52 4.40 12.18
N ASN A 94 -3.50 5.12 12.75
CA ASN A 94 -4.92 4.79 12.58
C ASN A 94 -5.37 4.94 11.12
N ILE A 95 -4.97 6.01 10.45
CA ILE A 95 -5.27 6.23 9.03
C ILE A 95 -4.58 5.19 8.17
N ILE A 96 -3.31 4.87 8.44
CA ILE A 96 -2.56 3.86 7.69
C ILE A 96 -3.22 2.48 7.85
N LYS A 97 -3.51 2.04 9.08
CA LYS A 97 -4.14 0.75 9.36
C LYS A 97 -5.52 0.63 8.71
N TRP A 98 -6.28 1.72 8.68
CA TRP A 98 -7.58 1.76 8.06
C TRP A 98 -7.49 1.71 6.53
N ASN A 99 -6.58 2.49 5.92
CA ASN A 99 -6.49 2.65 4.46
C ASN A 99 -5.75 1.51 3.75
N ILE A 100 -4.93 0.73 4.46
CA ILE A 100 -4.09 -0.33 3.89
C ILE A 100 -4.92 -1.48 3.28
N ASP A 101 -6.12 -1.73 3.81
CA ASP A 101 -7.09 -2.70 3.32
C ASP A 101 -8.28 -1.97 2.69
N LYS A 102 -8.59 -2.28 1.43
CA LYS A 102 -9.71 -1.66 0.68
C LYS A 102 -11.10 -1.93 1.27
N ASN A 103 -11.20 -2.78 2.30
CA ASN A 103 -12.45 -2.91 3.06
C ASN A 103 -12.89 -1.59 3.72
N TYR A 104 -12.03 -0.56 3.81
CA TYR A 104 -12.43 0.78 4.21
C TYR A 104 -13.56 1.36 3.35
N LEU A 105 -13.71 0.90 2.10
CA LEU A 105 -14.81 1.32 1.22
C LEU A 105 -16.19 0.97 1.80
N LYS A 106 -16.32 -0.18 2.48
CA LYS A 106 -17.57 -0.53 3.19
C LYS A 106 -17.91 0.48 4.29
N TYR A 107 -16.87 0.94 5.01
CA TYR A 107 -17.08 1.96 6.03
C TYR A 107 -17.56 3.27 5.41
N LEU A 108 -17.00 3.69 4.28
CA LEU A 108 -17.42 4.90 3.56
C LEU A 108 -18.87 4.76 3.05
N GLU A 109 -19.21 3.63 2.46
CA GLU A 109 -20.58 3.33 1.99
C GLU A 109 -21.59 3.39 3.14
N ASN A 110 -21.27 2.78 4.30
CA ASN A 110 -22.10 2.84 5.50
C ASN A 110 -22.24 4.26 6.08
N LYS A 111 -21.37 5.19 5.70
CA LYS A 111 -21.46 6.63 6.01
C LYS A 111 -22.11 7.43 4.90
N THR A 112 -22.83 6.78 4.01
CA THR A 112 -23.54 7.40 2.86
C THR A 112 -22.63 8.15 1.89
N ILE A 113 -21.33 7.83 1.89
CA ILE A 113 -20.37 8.35 0.92
C ILE A 113 -20.46 7.49 -0.34
N ASN A 114 -20.70 8.10 -1.48
CA ASN A 114 -20.77 7.39 -2.75
C ASN A 114 -19.42 6.73 -3.09
N ILE A 115 -19.42 5.43 -3.25
CA ILE A 115 -18.28 4.66 -3.72
C ILE A 115 -18.59 4.03 -5.08
N THR A 116 -17.55 3.69 -5.83
CA THR A 116 -17.74 2.82 -7.01
C THR A 116 -18.36 1.49 -6.56
N PRO A 117 -19.44 1.01 -7.22
CA PRO A 117 -20.06 -0.26 -6.87
C PRO A 117 -19.02 -1.37 -6.72
N THR A 118 -18.96 -1.98 -5.54
CA THR A 118 -17.89 -2.91 -5.17
C THR A 118 -18.46 -4.16 -4.49
N ILE A 119 -17.97 -5.33 -4.87
CA ILE A 119 -18.24 -6.59 -4.19
C ILE A 119 -16.96 -7.09 -3.55
N PHE A 120 -17.01 -7.33 -2.25
CA PHE A 120 -15.93 -7.96 -1.50
C PHE A 120 -16.17 -9.48 -1.46
N ILE A 121 -15.19 -10.23 -1.95
CA ILE A 121 -15.27 -11.68 -2.05
C ILE A 121 -14.38 -12.30 -0.99
N ASN A 122 -15.01 -12.82 0.06
CA ASN A 122 -14.32 -13.44 1.18
C ASN A 122 -14.36 -14.97 1.02
N LYS A 123 -13.30 -15.58 0.49
CA LYS A 123 -13.06 -17.04 0.45
C LYS A 123 -14.31 -17.88 0.06
N LYS A 124 -15.16 -17.36 -0.83
CA LYS A 124 -16.37 -18.06 -1.29
C LYS A 124 -16.08 -18.75 -2.62
N GLU A 125 -16.61 -19.95 -2.78
CA GLU A 125 -16.63 -20.62 -4.09
C GLU A 125 -17.51 -19.83 -5.06
N THR A 126 -16.87 -19.08 -5.94
CA THR A 126 -17.53 -18.30 -6.99
C THR A 126 -16.63 -18.20 -8.21
N THR A 127 -17.17 -17.75 -9.32
CA THR A 127 -16.44 -17.53 -10.58
C THR A 127 -16.69 -16.12 -11.08
N LEU A 128 -15.76 -15.60 -11.88
CA LEU A 128 -15.93 -14.29 -12.53
C LEU A 128 -17.20 -14.27 -13.39
N LYS A 129 -17.52 -15.39 -14.07
CA LYS A 129 -18.75 -15.52 -14.85
C LYS A 129 -20.01 -15.34 -13.98
N LYS A 130 -20.06 -16.01 -12.82
CA LYS A 130 -21.19 -15.88 -11.89
C LYS A 130 -21.33 -14.45 -11.38
N LEU A 131 -20.21 -13.81 -11.03
CA LEU A 131 -20.19 -12.42 -10.52
C LEU A 131 -20.67 -11.42 -11.58
N LEU A 132 -20.18 -11.49 -12.81
CA LEU A 132 -20.63 -10.62 -13.90
C LEU A 132 -22.12 -10.81 -14.21
N LYS A 133 -22.61 -12.06 -14.18
CA LYS A 133 -24.05 -12.36 -14.35
C LYS A 133 -24.90 -11.77 -13.22
N LEU A 134 -24.45 -11.93 -11.97
CA LEU A 134 -25.14 -11.42 -10.77
C LEU A 134 -25.25 -9.91 -10.76
N THR A 135 -24.13 -9.22 -11.05
CA THR A 135 -24.06 -7.75 -11.01
C THR A 135 -24.66 -7.07 -12.22
N LYS A 136 -24.79 -7.80 -13.33
CA LYS A 136 -25.13 -7.26 -14.66
C LYS A 136 -24.16 -6.16 -15.14
N TRP A 137 -22.96 -6.08 -14.55
CA TRP A 137 -21.96 -5.12 -14.96
C TRP A 137 -21.38 -5.48 -16.34
N LYS A 138 -21.34 -4.50 -17.22
CA LYS A 138 -20.73 -4.66 -18.55
C LYS A 138 -19.20 -4.84 -18.42
N GLU A 139 -18.62 -4.15 -17.45
CA GLU A 139 -17.19 -4.19 -17.14
C GLU A 139 -16.98 -4.11 -15.63
N ALA A 140 -15.91 -4.71 -15.14
CA ALA A 140 -15.48 -4.64 -13.75
C ALA A 140 -13.95 -4.64 -13.65
N VAL A 141 -13.45 -4.20 -12.51
CA VAL A 141 -12.01 -4.34 -12.17
C VAL A 141 -11.89 -5.30 -11.00
N ILE A 142 -11.16 -6.39 -11.19
CA ILE A 142 -10.75 -7.27 -10.09
C ILE A 142 -9.42 -6.81 -9.53
N LYS A 143 -9.30 -6.79 -8.20
CA LYS A 143 -8.06 -6.45 -7.50
C LYS A 143 -8.05 -7.03 -6.09
N PRO A 144 -6.89 -7.35 -5.50
CA PRO A 144 -6.81 -7.74 -4.09
C PRO A 144 -7.25 -6.61 -3.17
N ALA A 145 -7.80 -6.95 -2.01
CA ALA A 145 -8.14 -5.96 -0.97
C ALA A 145 -6.88 -5.25 -0.45
N ILE A 146 -5.81 -6.01 -0.22
CA ILE A 146 -4.48 -5.49 0.15
C ILE A 146 -3.57 -5.57 -1.06
N SER A 147 -3.25 -4.43 -1.67
CA SER A 147 -2.38 -4.34 -2.85
C SER A 147 -1.99 -2.90 -3.15
N GLY A 148 -0.84 -2.72 -3.78
CA GLY A 148 -0.34 -1.46 -4.33
C GLY A 148 0.15 -1.62 -5.76
N ALA A 149 0.56 -0.52 -6.42
CA ALA A 149 1.15 -0.48 -7.75
C ALA A 149 0.38 -1.27 -8.82
N ALA A 150 -0.95 -1.27 -8.77
CA ALA A 150 -1.85 -2.02 -9.66
C ALA A 150 -1.59 -3.55 -9.71
N ARG A 151 -0.91 -4.11 -8.72
CA ARG A 151 -0.63 -5.55 -8.66
C ARG A 151 -1.93 -6.36 -8.67
N HIS A 152 -2.01 -7.33 -9.60
CA HIS A 152 -3.19 -8.17 -9.80
C HIS A 152 -4.49 -7.37 -10.02
N THR A 153 -4.39 -6.21 -10.67
CA THR A 153 -5.52 -5.38 -11.06
C THR A 153 -5.84 -5.63 -12.53
N TYR A 154 -7.03 -6.14 -12.82
CA TYR A 154 -7.42 -6.53 -14.18
C TYR A 154 -8.81 -6.01 -14.50
N ARG A 155 -8.95 -5.37 -15.67
CA ARG A 155 -10.24 -4.99 -16.25
C ARG A 155 -10.85 -6.19 -16.96
N ILE A 156 -12.05 -6.59 -16.55
CA ILE A 156 -12.76 -7.74 -17.07
C ILE A 156 -14.12 -7.36 -17.63
N ASN A 157 -14.61 -8.16 -18.57
CA ASN A 157 -15.94 -8.10 -19.15
C ASN A 157 -16.35 -9.48 -19.66
N ASN A 158 -17.54 -9.58 -20.27
CA ASN A 158 -18.09 -10.83 -20.78
C ASN A 158 -17.23 -11.48 -21.90
N LYS A 159 -16.32 -10.75 -22.54
CA LYS A 159 -15.46 -11.28 -23.62
C LYS A 159 -14.13 -11.82 -23.10
N ASN A 160 -13.65 -11.33 -21.95
CA ASN A 160 -12.29 -11.63 -21.51
C ASN A 160 -12.17 -12.24 -20.09
N TYR A 161 -13.25 -12.37 -19.30
CA TYR A 161 -13.20 -12.87 -17.92
C TYR A 161 -12.49 -14.22 -17.79
N ALA A 162 -12.69 -15.13 -18.77
CA ALA A 162 -12.12 -16.47 -18.74
C ALA A 162 -10.58 -16.46 -18.65
N LYS A 163 -9.92 -15.47 -19.30
CA LYS A 163 -8.47 -15.27 -19.25
C LYS A 163 -7.97 -15.02 -17.81
N TYR A 164 -8.80 -14.42 -16.96
CA TYR A 164 -8.42 -14.02 -15.60
C TYR A 164 -8.97 -14.95 -14.51
N GLU A 165 -9.76 -15.97 -14.87
CA GLU A 165 -10.39 -16.88 -13.91
C GLU A 165 -9.35 -17.61 -13.04
N SER A 166 -8.28 -18.14 -13.63
CA SER A 166 -7.24 -18.86 -12.89
C SER A 166 -6.56 -17.99 -11.82
N ILE A 167 -6.23 -16.74 -12.17
CA ILE A 167 -5.62 -15.82 -11.20
C ILE A 167 -6.62 -15.38 -10.14
N PHE A 168 -7.87 -15.14 -10.51
CA PHE A 168 -8.95 -14.84 -9.59
C PHE A 168 -9.11 -15.95 -8.53
N GLN A 169 -9.18 -17.22 -8.97
CA GLN A 169 -9.28 -18.36 -8.06
C GLN A 169 -8.08 -18.47 -7.10
N LYS A 170 -6.88 -18.10 -7.54
CA LYS A 170 -5.70 -18.03 -6.65
C LYS A 170 -5.81 -16.90 -5.62
N LEU A 171 -6.40 -15.78 -5.99
CA LEU A 171 -6.54 -14.62 -5.10
C LEU A 171 -7.59 -14.82 -4.01
N ILE A 172 -8.72 -15.48 -4.31
CA ILE A 172 -9.77 -15.71 -3.31
C ILE A 172 -9.47 -16.84 -2.31
N LYS A 173 -8.43 -17.66 -2.58
CA LYS A 173 -7.97 -18.73 -1.68
C LYS A 173 -6.96 -18.24 -0.64
N LYS A 174 -6.42 -17.06 -0.80
CA LYS A 174 -5.48 -16.41 0.13
C LYS A 174 -6.23 -15.61 1.18
#